data_25e234bbb72972127c8c0c5f0e07a772
#
_entry.id   25e234bbb72972127c8c0c5f0e07a772
#
_cell.length_a   1.000
_cell.length_b   1.000
_cell.length_c   1.000
_cell.angle_alpha   90.00
_cell.angle_beta   90.00
_cell.angle_gamma   90.00
#
_symmetry.space_group_name_H-M   'P 1'
#
loop_
_entity.id
_entity.type
_entity.pdbx_description
1 polymer ?
#
loop_
_entity_poly.entity_id
_entity_poly.type
_entity_poly.pdbx_seq_one_letter_code
_entity_poly.pdbx_strand_id
1 'polypeptide(L)'
;MAYGTPVYDYEQARGGLAKKKALTDQSNDFGRFLGQERFRREKEDMGQDFTQNFPKVGGSFNRRGIWNSGLRKKGQRTAVNATNKNYRRLAEAQATDNAQWDMARTNSDVDYENELLALYDRMQAGRASGYNPFTGMG
;
A
#
# COMPACT_ATOMS: atom_id res chain seq x y z
N MET A 1 0.67 40.17 28.40
CA MET A 1 0.47 38.84 27.87
C MET A 1 1.80 38.30 27.37
N ALA A 2 2.19 37.16 27.83
CA ALA A 2 3.44 36.55 27.37
C ALA A 2 3.21 35.85 26.05
N TYR A 3 3.97 36.19 25.04
CA TYR A 3 4.02 35.43 23.81
C TYR A 3 4.94 34.23 23.97
N GLY A 4 4.67 33.15 23.24
CA GLY A 4 5.47 31.95 23.31
C GLY A 4 6.94 32.22 22.94
N THR A 5 7.84 31.48 23.58
CA THR A 5 9.25 31.47 23.18
C THR A 5 9.41 30.66 21.88
N PRO A 6 10.49 30.88 21.11
CA PRO A 6 10.76 30.04 19.95
C PRO A 6 10.78 28.54 20.25
N VAL A 7 11.26 28.15 21.45
CA VAL A 7 11.29 26.76 21.88
C VAL A 7 9.87 26.23 22.11
N TYR A 8 9.02 27.00 22.78
CA TYR A 8 7.63 26.63 23.01
C TYR A 8 6.85 26.48 21.72
N ASP A 9 6.96 27.43 20.81
CA ASP A 9 6.28 27.43 19.53
C ASP A 9 6.79 26.29 18.64
N TYR A 10 8.09 25.98 18.74
CA TYR A 10 8.66 24.81 18.07
C TYR A 10 8.00 23.52 18.57
N GLU A 11 7.84 23.34 19.87
CA GLU A 11 7.20 22.15 20.45
C GLU A 11 5.74 22.03 20.00
N GLN A 12 5.02 23.15 19.90
CA GLN A 12 3.65 23.17 19.37
C GLN A 12 3.60 22.77 17.90
N ALA A 13 4.46 23.35 17.07
CA ALA A 13 4.55 23.03 15.66
C ALA A 13 4.97 21.58 15.42
N ARG A 14 5.92 21.09 16.20
CA ARG A 14 6.36 19.71 16.17
C ARG A 14 5.21 18.75 16.50
N GLY A 15 4.41 19.06 17.53
CA GLY A 15 3.22 18.29 17.88
C GLY A 15 2.20 18.25 16.75
N GLY A 16 2.01 19.36 16.05
CA GLY A 16 1.14 19.45 14.87
C GLY A 16 1.64 18.58 13.71
N LEU A 17 2.93 18.59 13.44
CA LEU A 17 3.56 17.72 12.43
C LEU A 17 3.42 16.26 12.79
N ALA A 18 3.62 15.89 14.07
CA ALA A 18 3.46 14.52 14.54
C ALA A 18 2.02 14.02 14.32
N LYS A 19 1.02 14.85 14.60
CA LYS A 19 -0.40 14.52 14.33
C LYS A 19 -0.67 14.34 12.84
N LYS A 20 -0.16 15.24 12.01
CA LYS A 20 -0.28 15.15 10.56
C LYS A 20 0.34 13.87 10.02
N LYS A 21 1.55 13.53 10.50
CA LYS A 21 2.25 12.29 10.16
C LYS A 21 1.42 11.06 10.53
N ALA A 22 0.88 11.02 11.75
CA ALA A 22 0.07 9.92 12.23
C ALA A 22 -1.18 9.73 11.36
N LEU A 23 -1.85 10.81 10.98
CA LEU A 23 -3.02 10.75 10.09
C LEU A 23 -2.66 10.26 8.69
N THR A 24 -1.53 10.72 8.14
CA THR A 24 -1.05 10.26 6.83
C THR A 24 -0.72 8.78 6.86
N ASP A 25 -0.02 8.30 7.89
CA ASP A 25 0.32 6.89 8.05
C ASP A 25 -0.94 6.03 8.21
N GLN A 26 -1.91 6.49 9.00
CA GLN A 26 -3.17 5.80 9.17
C GLN A 26 -3.95 5.69 7.85
N SER A 27 -3.98 6.76 7.06
CA SER A 27 -4.62 6.76 5.74
C SER A 27 -3.92 5.79 4.79
N ASN A 28 -2.58 5.77 4.78
CA ASN A 28 -1.80 4.84 3.96
C ASN A 28 -2.03 3.38 4.38
N ASP A 29 -2.03 3.11 5.68
CA ASP A 29 -2.27 1.76 6.21
C ASP A 29 -3.67 1.26 5.87
N PHE A 30 -4.67 2.13 5.94
CA PHE A 30 -6.05 1.79 5.56
C PHE A 30 -6.16 1.52 4.06
N GLY A 31 -5.54 2.34 3.21
CA GLY A 31 -5.50 2.10 1.76
C GLY A 31 -4.83 0.79 1.40
N ARG A 32 -3.72 0.47 2.07
CA ARG A 32 -3.03 -0.81 1.92
C ARG A 32 -3.91 -1.98 2.32
N PHE A 33 -4.60 -1.86 3.45
CA PHE A 33 -5.54 -2.88 3.92
C PHE A 33 -6.65 -3.14 2.90
N LEU A 34 -7.27 -2.10 2.35
CA LEU A 34 -8.31 -2.25 1.32
C LEU A 34 -7.77 -2.93 0.06
N GLY A 35 -6.56 -2.59 -0.36
CA GLY A 35 -5.90 -3.24 -1.49
C GLY A 35 -5.64 -4.72 -1.24
N GLN A 36 -5.15 -5.08 -0.06
CA GLN A 36 -4.92 -6.47 0.34
C GLN A 36 -6.22 -7.26 0.37
N GLU A 37 -7.32 -6.69 0.87
CA GLU A 37 -8.63 -7.31 0.88
C GLU A 37 -9.17 -7.54 -0.55
N ARG A 38 -8.95 -6.60 -1.45
CA ARG A 38 -9.32 -6.76 -2.86
C ARG A 38 -8.57 -7.93 -3.49
N PHE A 39 -7.26 -8.02 -3.30
CA PHE A 39 -6.45 -9.12 -3.83
C PHE A 39 -6.85 -10.47 -3.24
N ARG A 40 -7.17 -10.50 -1.94
CA ARG A 40 -7.66 -11.71 -1.30
C ARG A 40 -8.97 -12.20 -1.94
N ARG A 41 -9.91 -11.30 -2.19
CA ARG A 41 -11.19 -11.62 -2.85
C ARG A 41 -10.98 -12.11 -4.27
N GLU A 42 -10.14 -11.43 -5.03
CA GLU A 42 -9.81 -11.85 -6.40
C GLU A 42 -9.20 -13.24 -6.43
N LYS A 43 -8.31 -13.54 -5.49
CA LYS A 43 -7.70 -14.87 -5.37
C LYS A 43 -8.73 -15.95 -5.02
N GLU A 44 -9.65 -15.66 -4.11
CA GLU A 44 -10.75 -16.57 -3.77
C GLU A 44 -11.66 -16.81 -4.98
N ASP A 45 -12.03 -15.75 -5.69
CA ASP A 45 -12.88 -15.84 -6.89
C ASP A 45 -12.22 -16.69 -7.97
N MET A 46 -10.92 -16.51 -8.20
CA MET A 46 -10.15 -17.33 -9.15
C MET A 46 -10.14 -18.80 -8.74
N GLY A 47 -9.99 -19.08 -7.43
CA GLY A 47 -10.04 -20.44 -6.90
C GLY A 47 -11.40 -21.07 -7.09
N GLN A 48 -12.48 -20.34 -6.82
CA GLN A 48 -13.83 -20.82 -7.03
C GLN A 48 -14.13 -21.06 -8.52
N ASP A 49 -13.74 -20.17 -9.40
CA ASP A 49 -13.91 -20.30 -10.84
C ASP A 49 -13.19 -21.55 -11.35
N PHE A 50 -11.96 -21.78 -10.90
CA PHE A 50 -11.22 -22.98 -11.27
C PHE A 50 -11.93 -24.25 -10.77
N THR A 51 -12.37 -24.27 -9.50
CA THR A 51 -13.06 -25.40 -8.92
C THR A 51 -14.36 -25.72 -9.64
N GLN A 52 -15.08 -24.71 -10.12
CA GLN A 52 -16.32 -24.89 -10.88
C GLN A 52 -16.08 -25.30 -12.32
N ASN A 53 -15.06 -24.77 -12.96
CA ASN A 53 -14.84 -24.90 -14.41
C ASN A 53 -13.94 -26.07 -14.79
N PHE A 54 -12.99 -26.46 -13.93
CA PHE A 54 -12.06 -27.55 -14.22
C PHE A 54 -12.78 -28.90 -14.49
N PRO A 55 -13.77 -29.32 -13.69
CA PRO A 55 -14.53 -30.52 -14.01
C PRO A 55 -15.26 -30.45 -15.34
N LYS A 56 -15.69 -29.26 -15.77
CA LYS A 56 -16.37 -29.05 -17.05
C LYS A 56 -15.44 -29.31 -18.24
N VAL A 57 -14.15 -29.05 -18.12
CA VAL A 57 -13.16 -29.37 -19.14
C VAL A 57 -13.14 -30.88 -19.39
N GLY A 58 -12.99 -31.69 -18.34
CA GLY A 58 -13.04 -33.14 -18.45
C GLY A 58 -14.39 -33.64 -18.99
N GLY A 59 -15.49 -33.06 -18.52
CA GLY A 59 -16.85 -33.38 -18.97
C GLY A 59 -17.09 -33.07 -20.45
N SER A 60 -16.52 -32.00 -20.96
CA SER A 60 -16.60 -31.64 -22.38
C SER A 60 -15.94 -32.72 -23.26
N PHE A 61 -14.77 -33.21 -22.89
CA PHE A 61 -14.09 -34.28 -23.60
C PHE A 61 -14.86 -35.61 -23.51
N ASN A 62 -15.44 -35.90 -22.35
CA ASN A 62 -16.30 -37.09 -22.21
C ASN A 62 -17.50 -37.09 -23.15
N ARG A 63 -18.17 -35.95 -23.28
CA ARG A 63 -19.32 -35.79 -24.20
C ARG A 63 -18.95 -35.98 -25.67
N ARG A 64 -17.70 -35.71 -26.02
CA ARG A 64 -17.16 -35.91 -27.36
C ARG A 64 -16.68 -37.34 -27.59
N GLY A 65 -16.78 -38.23 -26.61
CA GLY A 65 -16.29 -39.59 -26.69
C GLY A 65 -14.79 -39.76 -26.65
N ILE A 66 -14.05 -38.76 -26.23
CA ILE A 66 -12.59 -38.78 -26.13
C ILE A 66 -12.11 -38.93 -24.70
N TRP A 67 -12.81 -39.78 -23.97
CA TRP A 67 -12.46 -40.15 -22.61
C TRP A 67 -11.07 -40.84 -22.57
N ASN A 68 -10.25 -40.48 -21.62
CA ASN A 68 -8.87 -40.97 -21.45
C ASN A 68 -7.94 -40.71 -22.64
N SER A 69 -8.26 -39.80 -23.54
CA SER A 69 -7.39 -39.44 -24.64
C SER A 69 -6.31 -38.45 -24.20
N GLY A 70 -5.23 -38.37 -25.02
CA GLY A 70 -4.21 -37.33 -24.84
C GLY A 70 -4.76 -35.90 -24.96
N LEU A 71 -5.85 -35.72 -25.74
CA LEU A 71 -6.54 -34.43 -25.87
C LEU A 71 -7.18 -33.99 -24.57
N ARG A 72 -7.82 -34.89 -23.83
CA ARG A 72 -8.40 -34.61 -22.53
C ARG A 72 -7.32 -34.15 -21.53
N LYS A 73 -6.22 -34.91 -21.45
CA LYS A 73 -5.09 -34.55 -20.58
C LYS A 73 -4.49 -33.20 -20.95
N LYS A 74 -4.33 -32.94 -22.25
CA LYS A 74 -3.84 -31.66 -22.76
C LYS A 74 -4.79 -30.51 -22.38
N GLY A 75 -6.10 -30.70 -22.55
CA GLY A 75 -7.10 -29.68 -22.17
C GLY A 75 -7.08 -29.37 -20.68
N GLN A 76 -6.98 -30.39 -19.84
CA GLN A 76 -6.87 -30.22 -18.39
C GLN A 76 -5.57 -29.49 -18.00
N ARG A 77 -4.46 -29.87 -18.62
CA ARG A 77 -3.16 -29.22 -18.40
C ARG A 77 -3.20 -27.74 -18.83
N THR A 78 -3.83 -27.45 -19.96
CA THR A 78 -4.01 -26.06 -20.43
C THR A 78 -4.83 -25.24 -19.43
N ALA A 79 -5.90 -25.80 -18.88
CA ALA A 79 -6.72 -25.14 -17.86
C ALA A 79 -5.92 -24.85 -16.58
N VAL A 80 -5.14 -25.81 -16.11
CA VAL A 80 -4.27 -25.65 -14.93
C VAL A 80 -3.22 -24.57 -15.19
N ASN A 81 -2.58 -24.61 -16.36
CA ASN A 81 -1.54 -23.63 -16.72
C ASN A 81 -2.10 -22.22 -16.84
N ALA A 82 -3.29 -22.05 -17.40
CA ALA A 82 -3.96 -20.76 -17.49
C ALA A 82 -4.29 -20.21 -16.10
N THR A 83 -4.78 -21.04 -15.19
CA THR A 83 -5.06 -20.65 -13.81
C THR A 83 -3.79 -20.26 -13.07
N ASN A 84 -2.74 -21.05 -13.19
CA ASN A 84 -1.44 -20.74 -12.57
C ASN A 84 -0.86 -19.42 -13.09
N LYS A 85 -1.00 -19.14 -14.38
CA LYS A 85 -0.60 -17.87 -14.97
C LYS A 85 -1.38 -16.70 -14.39
N ASN A 86 -2.68 -16.86 -14.19
CA ASN A 86 -3.53 -15.84 -13.60
C ASN A 86 -3.15 -15.59 -12.13
N TYR A 87 -2.89 -16.62 -11.34
CA TYR A 87 -2.40 -16.47 -9.97
C TYR A 87 -1.06 -15.76 -9.91
N ARG A 88 -0.16 -16.08 -10.84
CA ARG A 88 1.15 -15.40 -10.92
C ARG A 88 0.98 -13.91 -11.22
N ARG A 89 0.12 -13.55 -12.17
CA ARG A 89 -0.18 -12.16 -12.50
C ARG A 89 -0.77 -11.41 -11.31
N LEU A 90 -1.66 -12.05 -10.58
CA LEU A 90 -2.25 -11.48 -9.37
C LEU A 90 -1.19 -11.24 -8.29
N ALA A 91 -0.29 -12.21 -8.07
CA ALA A 91 0.81 -12.09 -7.11
C ALA A 91 1.77 -10.96 -7.50
N GLU A 92 2.08 -10.80 -8.79
CA GLU A 92 2.91 -9.71 -9.31
C GLU A 92 2.23 -8.35 -9.10
N ALA A 93 0.93 -8.25 -9.36
CA ALA A 93 0.16 -7.04 -9.12
C ALA A 93 0.12 -6.68 -7.63
N GLN A 94 -0.03 -7.66 -6.75
CA GLN A 94 0.00 -7.47 -5.30
C GLN A 94 1.38 -7.00 -4.83
N ALA A 95 2.46 -7.58 -5.35
CA ALA A 95 3.82 -7.18 -5.03
C ALA A 95 4.09 -5.73 -5.46
N THR A 96 3.62 -5.33 -6.65
CA THR A 96 3.73 -3.96 -7.13
C THR A 96 2.95 -2.99 -6.25
N ASP A 97 1.73 -3.35 -5.85
CA ASP A 97 0.89 -2.54 -4.97
C ASP A 97 1.56 -2.36 -3.59
N ASN A 98 2.08 -3.43 -3.01
CA ASN A 98 2.81 -3.37 -1.75
C ASN A 98 4.06 -2.49 -1.85
N ALA A 99 4.81 -2.57 -2.95
CA ALA A 99 5.97 -1.72 -3.17
C ALA A 99 5.59 -0.24 -3.25
N GLN A 100 4.47 0.10 -3.87
CA GLN A 100 3.96 1.46 -3.93
C GLN A 100 3.59 1.99 -2.53
N TRP A 101 2.95 1.17 -1.70
CA TRP A 101 2.62 1.55 -0.32
C TRP A 101 3.85 1.71 0.56
N ASP A 102 4.86 0.84 0.40
CA ASP A 102 6.14 0.97 1.09
C ASP A 102 6.86 2.25 0.69
N MET A 103 6.84 2.60 -0.60
CA MET A 103 7.40 3.85 -1.10
C MET A 103 6.66 5.07 -0.54
N ALA A 104 5.33 5.04 -0.50
CA ALA A 104 4.51 6.11 0.07
C ALA A 104 4.85 6.32 1.55
N ARG A 105 5.07 5.24 2.30
CA ARG A 105 5.48 5.31 3.70
C ARG A 105 6.89 5.90 3.85
N THR A 106 7.82 5.46 3.04
CA THR A 106 9.19 6.00 3.03
C THR A 106 9.18 7.50 2.72
N ASN A 107 8.42 7.93 1.71
CA ASN A 107 8.28 9.34 1.36
C ASN A 107 7.67 10.14 2.51
N SER A 108 6.65 9.60 3.18
CA SER A 108 6.03 10.22 4.35
C SER A 108 7.06 10.40 5.49
N ASP A 109 7.88 9.38 5.75
CA ASP A 109 8.93 9.43 6.77
C ASP A 109 9.99 10.50 6.44
N VAL A 110 10.45 10.54 5.18
CA VAL A 110 11.44 11.52 4.72
C VAL A 110 10.88 12.95 4.79
N ASP A 111 9.65 13.16 4.34
CA ASP A 111 9.01 14.47 4.40
C ASP A 111 8.86 14.95 5.84
N TYR A 112 8.47 14.06 6.74
CA TYR A 112 8.35 14.36 8.16
C TYR A 112 9.70 14.77 8.77
N GLU A 113 10.76 14.02 8.48
CA GLU A 113 12.12 14.35 8.95
C GLU A 113 12.58 15.71 8.41
N ASN A 114 12.35 15.98 7.13
CA ASN A 114 12.72 17.25 6.49
C ASN A 114 11.95 18.43 7.11
N GLU A 115 10.66 18.26 7.37
CA GLU A 115 9.84 19.27 8.01
C GLU A 115 10.28 19.52 9.45
N LEU A 116 10.66 18.49 10.20
CA LEU A 116 11.23 18.63 11.55
C LEU A 116 12.54 19.42 11.54
N LEU A 117 13.44 19.11 10.60
CA LEU A 117 14.70 19.83 10.44
C LEU A 117 14.46 21.29 10.12
N ALA A 118 13.52 21.59 9.24
CA ALA A 118 13.16 22.95 8.89
C ALA A 118 12.61 23.72 10.10
N LEU A 119 11.77 23.09 10.91
CA LEU A 119 11.27 23.69 12.15
C LEU A 119 12.37 23.95 13.16
N TYR A 120 13.28 22.98 13.32
CA TYR A 120 14.42 23.11 14.21
C TYR A 120 15.33 24.28 13.79
N ASP A 121 15.64 24.39 12.52
CA ASP A 121 16.45 25.46 11.98
C ASP A 121 15.79 26.82 12.19
N ARG A 122 14.47 26.92 12.01
CA ARG A 122 13.72 28.14 12.30
C ARG A 122 13.79 28.52 13.77
N MET A 123 13.65 27.55 14.65
CA MET A 123 13.79 27.77 16.10
C MET A 123 15.19 28.30 16.45
N GLN A 124 16.23 27.68 15.91
CA GLN A 124 17.61 28.08 16.17
C GLN A 124 17.90 29.49 15.63
N ALA A 125 17.43 29.80 14.43
CA ALA A 125 17.56 31.13 13.85
C ALA A 125 16.81 32.19 14.69
N GLY A 126 15.64 31.87 15.20
CA GLY A 126 14.87 32.74 16.08
C GLY A 126 15.59 32.98 17.42
N ARG A 127 16.15 31.94 17.99
CA ARG A 127 16.94 32.08 19.25
C ARG A 127 18.20 32.94 19.06
N ALA A 128 18.89 32.73 17.95
CA ALA A 128 20.12 33.46 17.66
C ALA A 128 19.87 34.98 17.37
N SER A 129 18.77 35.31 16.71
CA SER A 129 18.42 36.66 16.34
C SER A 129 17.56 37.41 17.36
N GLY A 130 17.06 36.73 18.39
CA GLY A 130 16.05 37.28 19.32
C GLY A 130 14.67 37.46 18.70
N TYR A 131 14.47 37.00 17.46
CA TYR A 131 13.22 37.07 16.73
C TYR A 131 12.53 35.72 16.73
N ASN A 132 11.23 35.70 17.00
CA ASN A 132 10.47 34.45 16.94
C ASN A 132 9.84 34.25 15.56
N PRO A 133 10.38 33.34 14.73
CA PRO A 133 9.90 33.14 13.36
C PRO A 133 8.49 32.53 13.29
N PHE A 134 7.97 31.94 14.36
CA PHE A 134 6.65 31.31 14.39
C PHE A 134 5.55 32.33 14.66
N THR A 135 5.83 33.37 15.43
CA THR A 135 4.85 34.41 15.77
C THR A 135 5.08 35.72 15.00
N GLY A 136 6.25 35.92 14.41
CA GLY A 136 6.65 37.16 13.76
C GLY A 136 7.02 38.28 14.75
N MET A 137 7.23 37.96 16.02
CA MET A 137 7.54 38.91 17.08
C MET A 137 8.98 38.74 17.58
N GLY A 138 9.63 39.87 17.81
CA GLY A 138 10.96 39.89 18.39
C GLY A 138 11.00 39.74 19.89
#